data_2cf49697198fd6923a12402c323e575d
#
_entry.id   2cf49697198fd6923a12402c323e575d
#
_cell.length_a   1.000
_cell.length_b   1.000
_cell.length_c   1.000
_cell.angle_alpha   90.00
_cell.angle_beta   90.00
_cell.angle_gamma   90.00
#
_symmetry.space_group_name_H-M   'P 1'
#
loop_
_entity.id
_entity.type
_entity.pdbx_description
1 polymer ?
#
loop_
_entity_poly.entity_id
_entity_poly.type
_entity_poly.pdbx_seq_one_letter_code
_entity_poly.pdbx_strand_id
1 'polypeptide(L)'
;MNFSKEELEKMLSDLDGYVWVVLDAKKGIIAVGDEYVGEMKNALLRQKCSIYDIFGVGFDLETGEIDYFSPANVKLADKSSSREVPKDKRERIETLMGYFFVELPAFKLDKKKPRYSKR
;
A
#
# COMPACT_ATOMS: atom_id res chain seq x y z
N MET A 1 -3.43 9.50 10.32
CA MET A 1 -4.88 9.21 10.36
C MET A 1 -5.11 7.78 9.91
N ASN A 2 -5.85 7.00 10.68
CA ASN A 2 -6.14 5.61 10.33
C ASN A 2 -7.60 5.46 9.89
N PHE A 3 -7.92 4.31 9.34
CA PHE A 3 -9.28 3.99 8.95
C PHE A 3 -10.05 3.49 10.15
N SER A 4 -11.33 3.88 10.24
CA SER A 4 -12.21 3.37 11.29
C SER A 4 -12.60 1.93 11.00
N LYS A 5 -13.15 1.25 12.01
CA LYS A 5 -13.62 -0.11 11.83
C LYS A 5 -14.71 -0.18 10.76
N GLU A 6 -15.62 0.78 10.76
CA GLU A 6 -16.70 0.82 9.77
C GLU A 6 -16.15 1.00 8.35
N GLU A 7 -15.15 1.86 8.19
CA GLU A 7 -14.52 2.06 6.89
C GLU A 7 -13.85 0.78 6.40
N LEU A 8 -13.19 0.06 7.29
CA LEU A 8 -12.54 -1.19 6.94
C LEU A 8 -13.54 -2.27 6.56
N GLU A 9 -14.65 -2.35 7.29
CA GLU A 9 -15.71 -3.31 6.97
C GLU A 9 -16.32 -3.03 5.60
N LYS A 10 -16.49 -1.76 5.28
CA LYS A 10 -16.98 -1.37 3.97
C LYS A 10 -16.00 -1.76 2.88
N MET A 11 -14.72 -1.55 3.10
CA MET A 11 -13.69 -1.95 2.14
C MET A 11 -13.68 -3.46 1.92
N LEU A 12 -13.84 -4.24 3.00
CA LEU A 12 -13.90 -5.68 2.89
C LEU A 12 -15.05 -6.13 1.98
N SER A 13 -16.20 -5.47 2.13
CA SER A 13 -17.38 -5.80 1.35
C SER A 13 -17.26 -5.32 -0.10
N ASP A 14 -16.86 -4.06 -0.28
CA ASP A 14 -16.89 -3.42 -1.60
C ASP A 14 -15.72 -3.83 -2.49
N LEU A 15 -14.60 -4.20 -1.91
CA LEU A 15 -13.36 -4.47 -2.64
C LEU A 15 -12.90 -5.93 -2.54
N ASP A 16 -13.79 -6.81 -2.15
CA ASP A 16 -13.52 -8.24 -2.01
C ASP A 16 -12.33 -8.52 -1.10
N GLY A 17 -12.10 -7.65 -0.13
CA GLY A 17 -11.05 -7.86 0.85
C GLY A 17 -9.65 -7.59 0.35
N TYR A 18 -9.47 -7.11 -0.88
CA TYR A 18 -8.14 -6.83 -1.42
C TYR A 18 -8.12 -5.41 -1.97
N VAL A 19 -7.13 -4.63 -1.56
CA VAL A 19 -7.02 -3.24 -2.00
C VAL A 19 -5.63 -2.97 -2.55
N TRP A 20 -5.55 -2.00 -3.46
CA TRP A 20 -4.29 -1.42 -3.88
C TRP A 20 -4.06 -0.17 -3.05
N VAL A 21 -2.82 0.01 -2.62
CA VAL A 21 -2.44 1.12 -1.76
C VAL A 21 -1.25 1.82 -2.39
N VAL A 22 -1.32 3.15 -2.46
CA VAL A 22 -0.19 3.97 -2.87
C VAL A 22 0.07 4.93 -1.72
N LEU A 23 1.31 5.04 -1.29
CA LEU A 23 1.63 5.83 -0.12
C LEU A 23 2.95 6.58 -0.29
N ASP A 24 3.06 7.69 0.44
CA ASP A 24 4.32 8.42 0.57
C ASP A 24 4.99 7.92 1.85
N ALA A 25 6.09 7.19 1.69
CA ALA A 25 6.78 6.56 2.82
C ALA A 25 7.42 7.59 3.73
N LYS A 26 7.70 8.79 3.23
CA LYS A 26 8.32 9.85 4.03
C LYS A 26 7.28 10.65 4.80
N LYS A 27 6.22 11.08 4.10
CA LYS A 27 5.20 11.95 4.72
C LYS A 27 4.11 11.18 5.43
N GLY A 28 3.96 9.90 5.13
CA GLY A 28 2.90 9.10 5.75
C GLY A 28 1.52 9.39 5.22
N ILE A 29 1.42 9.72 3.93
CA ILE A 29 0.14 9.96 3.25
C ILE A 29 -0.21 8.72 2.45
N ILE A 30 -1.49 8.35 2.43
CA ILE A 30 -1.94 7.11 1.81
C ILE A 30 -3.16 7.36 0.92
N ALA A 31 -3.23 6.63 -0.18
CA ALA A 31 -4.42 6.53 -1.02
C ALA A 31 -4.75 5.05 -1.21
N VAL A 32 -6.02 4.71 -1.14
CA VAL A 32 -6.48 3.32 -1.18
C VAL A 32 -7.57 3.17 -2.23
N GLY A 33 -7.52 2.09 -2.99
CA GLY A 33 -8.55 1.79 -3.98
C GLY A 33 -8.41 0.39 -4.52
N ASP A 34 -9.27 0.03 -5.48
CA ASP A 34 -9.25 -1.29 -6.08
C ASP A 34 -8.62 -1.30 -7.47
N GLU A 35 -8.48 -0.15 -8.08
CA GLU A 35 -7.92 -0.01 -9.42
C GLU A 35 -7.34 1.37 -9.61
N TYR A 36 -6.79 1.64 -10.77
CA TYR A 36 -6.26 2.95 -11.13
C TYR A 36 -5.14 3.42 -10.21
N VAL A 37 -4.18 2.53 -10.01
CA VAL A 37 -2.99 2.84 -9.19
C VAL A 37 -2.31 4.12 -9.68
N GLY A 38 -2.30 4.35 -11.00
CA GLY A 38 -1.73 5.56 -11.57
C GLY A 38 -2.43 6.82 -11.09
N GLU A 39 -3.75 6.78 -10.95
CA GLU A 39 -4.50 7.94 -10.46
C GLU A 39 -4.23 8.20 -8.98
N MET A 40 -4.08 7.13 -8.19
CA MET A 40 -3.72 7.28 -6.79
C MET A 40 -2.34 7.90 -6.65
N LYS A 41 -1.40 7.46 -7.48
CA LYS A 41 -0.06 8.04 -7.50
C LYS A 41 -0.11 9.51 -7.87
N ASN A 42 -0.90 9.86 -8.90
CA ASN A 42 -1.06 11.25 -9.30
C ASN A 42 -1.68 12.10 -8.20
N ALA A 43 -2.62 11.55 -7.45
CA ALA A 43 -3.22 12.27 -6.33
C ALA A 43 -2.16 12.65 -5.29
N LEU A 44 -1.22 11.75 -5.00
CA LEU A 44 -0.14 12.07 -4.08
C LEU A 44 0.83 13.09 -4.67
N LEU A 45 1.11 12.99 -5.97
CA LEU A 45 1.97 13.98 -6.62
C LEU A 45 1.35 15.37 -6.56
N ARG A 46 0.03 15.48 -6.69
CA ARG A 46 -0.66 16.76 -6.55
C ARG A 46 -0.54 17.33 -5.14
N GLN A 47 -0.30 16.49 -4.15
CA GLN A 47 -0.06 16.93 -2.78
C GLN A 47 1.41 17.20 -2.51
N LYS A 48 2.19 17.35 -3.57
CA LYS A 48 3.62 17.68 -3.52
C LYS A 48 4.46 16.58 -2.89
N CYS A 49 4.02 15.34 -3.00
CA CYS A 49 4.84 14.20 -2.63
C CYS A 49 5.91 13.99 -3.69
N SER A 50 7.10 13.60 -3.25
CA SER A 50 8.18 13.26 -4.18
C SER A 50 7.93 11.89 -4.79
N ILE A 51 8.12 11.77 -6.11
CA ILE A 51 7.95 10.49 -6.78
C ILE A 51 8.87 9.41 -6.20
N TYR A 52 10.02 9.81 -5.65
CA TYR A 52 10.97 8.87 -5.08
C TYR A 52 10.56 8.34 -3.71
N ASP A 53 9.57 8.98 -3.07
CA ASP A 53 9.04 8.55 -1.79
C ASP A 53 7.72 7.79 -1.94
N ILE A 54 7.17 7.72 -3.15
CA ILE A 54 5.89 7.09 -3.41
C ILE A 54 6.10 5.62 -3.76
N PHE A 55 5.39 4.75 -3.03
CA PHE A 55 5.41 3.31 -3.27
C PHE A 55 4.00 2.76 -3.30
N GLY A 56 3.83 1.66 -4.04
CA GLY A 56 2.56 0.97 -4.10
C GLY A 56 2.68 -0.45 -3.60
N VAL A 57 1.63 -0.92 -2.96
CA VAL A 57 1.52 -2.31 -2.50
C VAL A 57 0.10 -2.80 -2.70
N GLY A 58 -0.06 -4.12 -2.76
CA GLY A 58 -1.36 -4.74 -2.62
C GLY A 58 -1.54 -5.13 -1.16
N PHE A 59 -2.77 -5.13 -0.67
CA PHE A 59 -3.03 -5.44 0.71
C PHE A 59 -4.29 -6.30 0.84
N ASP A 60 -4.14 -7.43 1.50
CA ASP A 60 -5.25 -8.34 1.76
C ASP A 60 -5.86 -7.99 3.12
N LEU A 61 -7.06 -7.42 3.10
CA LEU A 61 -7.71 -6.97 4.33
C LEU A 61 -8.13 -8.14 5.22
N GLU A 62 -8.31 -9.33 4.64
CA GLU A 62 -8.72 -10.49 5.42
C GLU A 62 -7.56 -11.14 6.16
N THR A 63 -6.38 -11.17 5.54
CA THR A 63 -5.22 -11.84 6.11
C THR A 63 -4.20 -10.89 6.70
N GLY A 64 -4.22 -9.61 6.30
CA GLY A 64 -3.22 -8.63 6.69
C GLY A 64 -1.92 -8.76 5.94
N GLU A 65 -1.88 -9.54 4.87
CA GLU A 65 -0.66 -9.73 4.09
C GLU A 65 -0.45 -8.61 3.10
N ILE A 66 0.80 -8.21 2.92
CA ILE A 66 1.20 -7.14 2.01
C ILE A 66 1.92 -7.73 0.81
N ASP A 67 1.49 -7.34 -0.38
CA ASP A 67 2.12 -7.72 -1.63
C ASP A 67 2.93 -6.50 -2.11
N TYR A 68 4.24 -6.66 -2.23
CA TYR A 68 5.15 -5.54 -2.51
C TYR A 68 5.34 -5.25 -4.00
N PHE A 69 4.43 -5.72 -4.83
CA PHE A 69 4.49 -5.45 -6.27
C PHE A 69 3.41 -4.45 -6.67
N SER A 70 3.81 -3.44 -7.43
CA SER A 70 2.86 -2.48 -8.01
C SER A 70 3.54 -1.69 -9.12
N PRO A 71 2.80 -1.34 -10.20
CA PRO A 71 3.34 -0.45 -11.22
C PRO A 71 3.76 0.90 -10.66
N ALA A 72 3.19 1.34 -9.54
CA ALA A 72 3.54 2.61 -8.91
C ALA A 72 4.99 2.66 -8.46
N ASN A 73 5.65 1.51 -8.31
CA ASN A 73 7.03 1.45 -7.85
C ASN A 73 8.05 1.75 -8.94
N VAL A 74 7.62 1.73 -10.20
CA VAL A 74 8.52 2.04 -11.30
C VAL A 74 8.71 3.54 -11.39
N LYS A 75 9.99 3.98 -11.41
CA LYS A 75 10.36 5.39 -11.56
C LYS A 75 10.97 5.54 -12.94
N LEU A 76 10.31 6.26 -13.84
CA LEU A 76 10.76 6.37 -15.22
C LEU A 76 12.17 6.95 -15.35
N ALA A 77 12.55 7.83 -14.43
CA ALA A 77 13.87 8.43 -14.44
C ALA A 77 14.95 7.52 -13.87
N ASP A 78 14.58 6.42 -13.25
CA ASP A 78 15.52 5.49 -12.61
C ASP A 78 15.39 4.13 -13.28
N LYS A 79 16.38 3.83 -14.13
CA LYS A 79 16.36 2.57 -14.88
C LYS A 79 16.55 1.34 -14.00
N SER A 80 17.03 1.53 -12.78
CA SER A 80 17.19 0.41 -11.86
C SER A 80 15.94 0.10 -11.08
N SER A 81 14.90 0.95 -11.16
CA SER A 81 13.69 0.72 -10.42
C SER A 81 12.88 -0.45 -11.02
N SER A 82 12.09 -1.09 -10.21
CA SER A 82 11.26 -2.20 -10.63
C SER A 82 9.87 -2.06 -10.00
N ARG A 83 8.99 -3.01 -10.32
CA ARG A 83 7.66 -3.03 -9.72
C ARG A 83 7.68 -3.48 -8.26
N GLU A 84 8.80 -4.01 -7.82
CA GLU A 84 8.93 -4.47 -6.44
C GLU A 84 9.45 -3.35 -5.55
N VAL A 85 8.86 -3.20 -4.36
CA VAL A 85 9.35 -2.23 -3.37
C VAL A 85 10.74 -2.65 -2.92
N PRO A 86 11.71 -1.72 -2.90
CA PRO A 86 13.04 -2.03 -2.37
C PRO A 86 12.96 -2.52 -0.93
N LYS A 87 13.81 -3.50 -0.60
CA LYS A 87 13.74 -4.14 0.71
C LYS A 87 13.95 -3.18 1.87
N ASP A 88 14.79 -2.17 1.68
CA ASP A 88 15.07 -1.19 2.73
C ASP A 88 13.89 -0.26 3.02
N LYS A 89 12.85 -0.26 2.16
CA LYS A 89 11.65 0.55 2.37
C LYS A 89 10.50 -0.22 2.99
N ARG A 90 10.58 -1.54 3.01
CA ARG A 90 9.43 -2.38 3.41
C ARG A 90 9.06 -2.23 4.87
N GLU A 91 10.04 -2.08 5.75
CA GLU A 91 9.77 -1.92 7.17
C GLU A 91 8.98 -0.64 7.44
N ARG A 92 9.35 0.44 6.77
CA ARG A 92 8.62 1.70 6.90
C ARG A 92 7.18 1.57 6.40
N ILE A 93 7.00 0.86 5.30
CA ILE A 93 5.68 0.64 4.73
C ILE A 93 4.83 -0.20 5.68
N GLU A 94 5.40 -1.25 6.25
CA GLU A 94 4.69 -2.09 7.23
C GLU A 94 4.24 -1.27 8.44
N THR A 95 5.10 -0.38 8.90
CA THR A 95 4.76 0.49 10.03
C THR A 95 3.58 1.38 9.68
N LEU A 96 3.60 2.00 8.50
CA LEU A 96 2.52 2.86 8.06
C LEU A 96 1.22 2.08 7.85
N MET A 97 1.32 0.89 7.26
CA MET A 97 0.14 0.05 7.06
C MET A 97 -0.48 -0.33 8.41
N GLY A 98 0.35 -0.66 9.40
CA GLY A 98 -0.13 -0.96 10.73
C GLY A 98 -0.83 0.22 11.38
N TYR A 99 -0.36 1.42 11.11
CA TYR A 99 -0.99 2.62 11.62
C TYR A 99 -2.35 2.89 10.96
N PHE A 100 -2.39 2.80 9.63
CA PHE A 100 -3.61 3.12 8.88
C PHE A 100 -4.70 2.05 9.06
N PHE A 101 -4.30 0.81 9.22
CA PHE A 101 -5.24 -0.31 9.29
C PHE A 101 -5.32 -0.93 10.69
N VAL A 102 -5.04 -0.15 11.72
CA VAL A 102 -4.94 -0.64 13.10
C VAL A 102 -6.23 -1.30 13.59
N GLU A 103 -7.38 -0.88 13.08
CA GLU A 103 -8.66 -1.46 13.48
C GLU A 103 -8.98 -2.78 12.80
N LEU A 104 -8.15 -3.21 11.85
CA LEU A 104 -8.38 -4.46 11.14
C LEU A 104 -7.92 -5.63 12.01
N PRO A 105 -8.85 -6.52 12.45
CA PRO A 105 -8.48 -7.59 13.38
C PRO A 105 -7.43 -8.55 12.82
N ALA A 106 -7.42 -8.75 11.51
CA ALA A 106 -6.49 -9.69 10.87
C ALA A 106 -5.13 -9.08 10.61
N PHE A 107 -4.96 -7.77 10.83
CA PHE A 107 -3.68 -7.14 10.51
C PHE A 107 -2.62 -7.59 11.50
N LYS A 108 -1.62 -8.29 10.99
CA LYS A 108 -0.49 -8.75 11.78
C LYS A 108 0.75 -8.65 10.91
N LEU A 109 1.82 -8.16 11.50
CA LEU A 109 3.09 -8.08 10.79
C LEU A 109 3.77 -9.44 10.80
N ASP A 110 3.10 -10.45 10.26
CA ASP A 110 3.63 -11.81 10.22
C ASP A 110 4.57 -11.96 9.04
N LYS A 111 5.84 -11.79 9.31
CA LYS A 111 6.87 -11.85 8.28
C LYS A 111 7.25 -13.26 7.87
N LYS A 112 6.67 -14.27 8.52
CA LYS A 112 6.96 -15.66 8.20
C LYS A 112 6.19 -16.17 7.01
N LYS A 113 5.17 -15.43 6.59
CA LYS A 113 4.32 -15.85 5.48
C LYS A 113 4.40 -14.84 4.36
N PRO A 114 5.39 -14.99 3.48
CA PRO A 114 5.50 -14.06 2.36
C PRO A 114 4.26 -14.12 1.49
N ARG A 115 3.85 -12.98 1.01
CA ARG A 115 2.69 -12.87 0.17
C ARG A 115 3.09 -13.08 -1.28
N TYR A 116 2.32 -13.88 -1.98
CA TYR A 116 2.45 -14.03 -3.43
C TYR A 116 1.28 -13.33 -4.08
N SER A 117 1.56 -12.53 -5.10
CA SER A 117 0.52 -11.83 -5.81
C SER A 117 -0.43 -12.82 -6.47
N LYS A 118 -1.72 -12.59 -6.32
CA LYS A 118 -2.75 -13.40 -6.97
C LYS A 118 -3.25 -12.72 -8.23
N ARG A 119 -2.65 -11.63 -8.60
CA ARG A 119 -3.14 -10.79 -9.68
C ARG A 119 -2.22 -10.79 -10.87
#